data_a0874efed47edb02e49d4a367c53caba
#
_entry.id   a0874efed47edb02e49d4a367c53caba
#
_cell.length_a   1.000
_cell.length_b   1.000
_cell.length_c   1.000
_cell.angle_alpha   90.00
_cell.angle_beta   90.00
_cell.angle_gamma   90.00
#
_symmetry.space_group_name_H-M   'P 1'
#
loop_
_entity.id
_entity.type
_entity.pdbx_description
1 polymer ?
#
loop_
_entity_poly.entity_id
_entity_poly.type
_entity_poly.pdbx_seq_one_letter_code
_entity_poly.pdbx_strand_id
1 'polypeptide(L)'
;MPLTPIVIEQTSKGERTYDIFSRLLKDRIIMLEGAIDEHTASVLCAQLLFLESQDSKKDITLYINSPGGLVTAGMAIYDTMQYVRSDIQTIVVGQACSMGSLLATAGTKGKRFMLPHGRHMIHQPLGGARGQATDVQIQANELLRWKDELTKIYEKHTGQPLDKLKDDMERDKFMTPTEAVAYGLADKIVTSREEDNKEE
;
A
#
# COMPACT_ATOMS: atom_id res chain seq x y z
N MET A 1 12.44 14.73 -15.05
CA MET A 1 11.91 13.36 -14.84
C MET A 1 12.85 12.39 -15.54
N PRO A 2 13.26 11.28 -14.92
CA PRO A 2 13.95 10.23 -15.65
C PRO A 2 13.04 9.72 -16.77
N LEU A 3 13.65 9.35 -17.90
CA LEU A 3 12.91 8.77 -19.02
C LEU A 3 12.37 7.40 -18.61
N THR A 4 11.06 7.20 -18.73
CA THR A 4 10.43 5.89 -18.49
C THR A 4 10.86 4.95 -19.62
N PRO A 5 11.44 3.77 -19.33
CA PRO A 5 11.84 2.79 -20.34
C PRO A 5 10.66 2.33 -21.21
N ILE A 6 10.92 2.15 -22.49
CA ILE A 6 9.96 1.65 -23.47
C ILE A 6 10.25 0.18 -23.76
N VAL A 7 9.20 -0.64 -23.82
CA VAL A 7 9.23 -2.06 -24.17
C VAL A 7 8.49 -2.28 -25.48
N ILE A 8 9.08 -3.02 -26.41
CA ILE A 8 8.46 -3.41 -27.68
C ILE A 8 8.10 -4.90 -27.60
N GLU A 9 6.83 -5.21 -27.77
CA GLU A 9 6.29 -6.57 -27.74
C GLU A 9 5.88 -7.00 -29.15
N GLN A 10 6.39 -8.12 -29.62
CA GLN A 10 5.99 -8.74 -30.90
C GLN A 10 4.68 -9.49 -30.69
N THR A 11 3.66 -9.18 -31.44
CA THR A 11 2.37 -9.87 -31.41
C THR A 11 2.01 -10.41 -32.78
N SER A 12 1.04 -11.31 -32.86
CA SER A 12 0.51 -11.83 -34.15
C SER A 12 -0.10 -10.73 -35.03
N LYS A 13 -0.37 -9.52 -34.49
CA LYS A 13 -0.93 -8.35 -35.20
C LYS A 13 0.13 -7.26 -35.46
N GLY A 14 1.41 -7.54 -35.23
CA GLY A 14 2.52 -6.60 -35.34
C GLY A 14 3.14 -6.17 -34.02
N GLU A 15 4.02 -5.19 -34.10
CA GLU A 15 4.71 -4.64 -32.92
C GLU A 15 3.79 -3.73 -32.11
N ARG A 16 3.87 -3.83 -30.79
CA ARG A 16 3.21 -2.92 -29.85
C ARG A 16 4.24 -2.35 -28.88
N THR A 17 4.20 -1.04 -28.74
CA THR A 17 5.07 -0.28 -27.84
C THR A 17 4.32 0.07 -26.56
N TYR A 18 4.96 -0.15 -25.42
CA TYR A 18 4.46 0.20 -24.09
C TYR A 18 5.57 0.90 -23.30
N ASP A 19 5.22 1.82 -22.42
CA ASP A 19 6.12 2.11 -21.30
C ASP A 19 6.13 0.93 -20.32
N ILE A 20 7.18 0.85 -19.48
CA ILE A 20 7.38 -0.32 -18.61
C ILE A 20 6.21 -0.51 -17.63
N PHE A 21 5.63 0.57 -17.09
CA PHE A 21 4.53 0.48 -16.13
C PHE A 21 3.23 0.02 -16.81
N SER A 22 2.93 0.52 -18.01
CA SER A 22 1.80 0.05 -18.82
C SER A 22 1.96 -1.42 -19.21
N ARG A 23 3.20 -1.88 -19.45
CA ARG A 23 3.46 -3.29 -19.73
C ARG A 23 3.22 -4.17 -18.50
N LEU A 24 3.69 -3.75 -17.33
CA LEU A 24 3.45 -4.45 -16.06
C LEU A 24 1.96 -4.49 -15.71
N LEU A 25 1.23 -3.41 -15.98
CA LEU A 25 -0.23 -3.34 -15.74
C LEU A 25 -1.00 -4.42 -16.54
N LYS A 26 -0.56 -4.80 -17.75
CA LYS A 26 -1.13 -5.94 -18.49
C LYS A 26 -1.04 -7.26 -17.71
N ASP A 27 0.01 -7.42 -16.92
CA ASP A 27 0.21 -8.59 -16.07
C ASP A 27 -0.39 -8.39 -14.66
N ARG A 28 -1.27 -7.38 -14.54
CA ARG A 28 -1.97 -7.02 -13.29
C ARG A 28 -1.04 -6.58 -12.16
N ILE A 29 0.11 -6.01 -12.53
CA ILE A 29 1.12 -5.50 -11.59
C ILE A 29 1.04 -3.98 -11.55
N ILE A 30 0.91 -3.43 -10.35
CA ILE A 30 0.93 -2.00 -10.05
C ILE A 30 2.15 -1.70 -9.19
N MET A 31 2.81 -0.57 -9.46
CA MET A 31 3.94 -0.08 -8.67
C MET A 31 3.53 1.14 -7.86
N LEU A 32 3.61 1.06 -6.53
CA LEU A 32 3.48 2.20 -5.63
C LEU A 32 4.88 2.61 -5.14
N GLU A 33 5.45 3.62 -5.79
CA GLU A 33 6.79 4.13 -5.49
C GLU A 33 6.75 5.59 -5.04
N GLY A 34 7.59 5.91 -4.04
CA GLY A 34 7.73 7.28 -3.53
C GLY A 34 6.58 7.73 -2.64
N ALA A 35 6.41 9.05 -2.52
CA ALA A 35 5.40 9.63 -1.64
C ALA A 35 3.98 9.45 -2.20
N ILE A 36 3.03 9.24 -1.30
CA ILE A 36 1.60 9.12 -1.63
C ILE A 36 0.99 10.52 -1.60
N ASP A 37 0.65 11.03 -2.77
CA ASP A 37 -0.05 12.29 -2.99
C ASP A 37 -1.37 12.08 -3.76
N GLU A 38 -2.09 13.15 -4.05
CA GLU A 38 -3.38 13.08 -4.75
C GLU A 38 -3.25 12.50 -6.16
N HIS A 39 -2.14 12.80 -6.86
CA HIS A 39 -1.90 12.27 -8.20
C HIS A 39 -1.65 10.77 -8.16
N THR A 40 -0.76 10.32 -7.28
CA THR A 40 -0.47 8.90 -7.03
C THR A 40 -1.74 8.14 -6.71
N ALA A 41 -2.58 8.69 -5.80
CA ALA A 41 -3.84 8.07 -5.41
C ALA A 41 -4.81 7.96 -6.60
N SER A 42 -4.97 9.03 -7.36
CA SER A 42 -5.86 9.05 -8.53
C SER A 42 -5.48 8.00 -9.58
N VAL A 43 -4.18 7.91 -9.91
CA VAL A 43 -3.67 6.94 -10.89
C VAL A 43 -3.85 5.50 -10.38
N LEU A 44 -3.52 5.25 -9.12
CA LEU A 44 -3.58 3.90 -8.55
C LEU A 44 -5.02 3.41 -8.38
N CYS A 45 -5.94 4.26 -7.92
CA CYS A 45 -7.37 3.94 -7.89
C CYS A 45 -7.91 3.63 -9.28
N ALA A 46 -7.54 4.41 -10.30
CA ALA A 46 -7.95 4.14 -11.68
C ALA A 46 -7.41 2.80 -12.20
N GLN A 47 -6.16 2.45 -11.88
CA GLN A 47 -5.56 1.17 -12.24
C GLN A 47 -6.27 -0.02 -11.56
N LEU A 48 -6.59 0.09 -10.26
CA LEU A 48 -7.34 -0.94 -9.53
C LEU A 48 -8.71 -1.18 -10.15
N LEU A 49 -9.48 -0.12 -10.40
CA LEU A 49 -10.81 -0.20 -11.04
C LEU A 49 -10.73 -0.75 -12.46
N PHE A 50 -9.73 -0.35 -13.23
CA PHE A 50 -9.51 -0.87 -14.58
C PHE A 50 -9.23 -2.37 -14.56
N LEU A 51 -8.31 -2.83 -13.71
CA LEU A 51 -7.96 -4.26 -13.63
C LEU A 51 -9.14 -5.10 -13.12
N GLU A 52 -9.88 -4.61 -12.14
CA GLU A 52 -11.10 -5.27 -11.66
C GLU A 52 -12.14 -5.41 -12.78
N SER A 53 -12.32 -4.38 -13.61
CA SER A 53 -13.24 -4.43 -14.74
C SER A 53 -12.84 -5.42 -15.84
N GLN A 54 -11.56 -5.72 -15.98
CA GLN A 54 -11.07 -6.71 -16.96
C GLN A 54 -11.31 -8.16 -16.49
N ASP A 55 -11.02 -8.45 -15.24
CA ASP A 55 -11.27 -9.78 -14.64
C ASP A 55 -11.24 -9.65 -13.11
N SER A 56 -12.41 -9.67 -12.49
CA SER A 56 -12.54 -9.53 -11.03
C SER A 56 -12.17 -10.80 -10.24
N LYS A 57 -11.87 -11.90 -10.91
CA LYS A 57 -11.49 -13.18 -10.26
C LYS A 57 -9.98 -13.36 -10.13
N LYS A 58 -9.21 -12.55 -10.86
CA LYS A 58 -7.75 -12.61 -10.82
C LYS A 58 -7.20 -11.58 -9.85
N ASP A 59 -6.16 -11.96 -9.15
CA ASP A 59 -5.45 -11.11 -8.22
C ASP A 59 -4.85 -9.88 -8.92
N ILE A 60 -4.70 -8.82 -8.16
CA ILE A 60 -3.93 -7.64 -8.52
C ILE A 60 -2.71 -7.58 -7.60
N THR A 61 -1.53 -7.50 -8.16
CA THR A 61 -0.28 -7.41 -7.37
C THR A 61 0.17 -5.97 -7.25
N LEU A 62 0.28 -5.49 -6.03
CA LEU A 62 0.74 -4.15 -5.68
C LEU A 62 2.14 -4.23 -5.05
N TYR A 63 3.16 -3.81 -5.80
CA TYR A 63 4.52 -3.65 -5.27
C TYR A 63 4.65 -2.29 -4.59
N ILE A 64 5.20 -2.27 -3.37
CA ILE A 64 5.23 -1.07 -2.51
C ILE A 64 6.68 -0.75 -2.12
N ASN A 65 7.11 0.47 -2.47
CA ASN A 65 8.33 1.11 -2.00
C ASN A 65 8.03 2.58 -1.67
N SER A 66 7.42 2.82 -0.52
CA SER A 66 6.88 4.14 -0.18
C SER A 66 7.24 4.57 1.24
N PRO A 67 7.64 5.81 1.45
CA PRO A 67 7.78 6.42 2.78
C PRO A 67 6.44 6.80 3.41
N GLY A 68 5.30 6.62 2.70
CA GLY A 68 4.00 7.14 3.07
C GLY A 68 3.68 8.47 2.39
N GLY A 69 2.77 9.24 2.97
CA GLY A 69 2.35 10.51 2.40
C GLY A 69 1.03 11.01 2.98
N LEU A 70 0.22 11.69 2.16
CA LEU A 70 -1.04 12.29 2.57
C LEU A 70 -2.05 11.23 3.02
N VAL A 71 -2.61 11.42 4.22
CA VAL A 71 -3.60 10.48 4.79
C VAL A 71 -4.81 10.33 3.88
N THR A 72 -5.38 11.43 3.40
CA THR A 72 -6.58 11.41 2.54
C THR A 72 -6.32 10.71 1.21
N ALA A 73 -5.15 10.90 0.60
CA ALA A 73 -4.73 10.21 -0.62
C ALA A 73 -4.56 8.70 -0.38
N GLY A 74 -3.90 8.33 0.72
CA GLY A 74 -3.74 6.93 1.12
C GLY A 74 -5.07 6.24 1.43
N MET A 75 -6.01 6.96 2.06
CA MET A 75 -7.35 6.42 2.34
C MET A 75 -8.17 6.20 1.07
N ALA A 76 -8.04 7.05 0.05
CA ALA A 76 -8.68 6.81 -1.24
C ALA A 76 -8.19 5.50 -1.88
N ILE A 77 -6.88 5.22 -1.79
CA ILE A 77 -6.32 3.94 -2.26
C ILE A 77 -6.84 2.79 -1.40
N TYR A 78 -6.78 2.92 -0.07
CA TYR A 78 -7.25 1.90 0.87
C TYR A 78 -8.70 1.50 0.59
N ASP A 79 -9.60 2.47 0.53
CA ASP A 79 -11.02 2.22 0.28
C ASP A 79 -11.24 1.56 -1.09
N THR A 80 -10.49 1.96 -2.12
CA THR A 80 -10.55 1.33 -3.44
C THR A 80 -10.06 -0.11 -3.39
N MET A 81 -8.96 -0.41 -2.66
CA MET A 81 -8.47 -1.78 -2.45
C MET A 81 -9.51 -2.67 -1.76
N GLN A 82 -10.28 -2.11 -0.81
CA GLN A 82 -11.33 -2.85 -0.11
C GLN A 82 -12.62 -2.96 -0.92
N TYR A 83 -12.86 -2.06 -1.87
CA TYR A 83 -14.07 -1.99 -2.68
C TYR A 83 -14.04 -2.95 -3.86
N VAL A 84 -12.91 -3.14 -4.52
CA VAL A 84 -12.77 -4.05 -5.66
C VAL A 84 -12.92 -5.52 -5.22
N ARG A 85 -13.43 -6.36 -6.12
CA ARG A 85 -13.65 -7.79 -5.84
C ARG A 85 -12.41 -8.66 -6.05
N SER A 86 -11.44 -8.16 -6.80
CA SER A 86 -10.15 -8.85 -6.99
C SER A 86 -9.40 -8.88 -5.66
N ASP A 87 -8.77 -10.00 -5.32
CA ASP A 87 -7.82 -10.04 -4.22
C ASP A 87 -6.61 -9.15 -4.53
N ILE A 88 -6.16 -8.43 -3.52
CA ILE A 88 -4.99 -7.56 -3.63
C ILE A 88 -3.80 -8.21 -2.94
N GLN A 89 -2.86 -8.71 -3.74
CA GLN A 89 -1.57 -9.16 -3.25
C GLN A 89 -0.67 -7.95 -3.04
N THR A 90 -0.05 -7.80 -1.88
CA THR A 90 0.92 -6.72 -1.61
C THR A 90 2.31 -7.29 -1.41
N ILE A 91 3.33 -6.63 -2.00
CA ILE A 91 4.73 -7.03 -1.88
C ILE A 91 5.56 -5.80 -1.51
N VAL A 92 6.12 -5.80 -0.31
CA VAL A 92 7.01 -4.71 0.14
C VAL A 92 8.41 -4.90 -0.43
N VAL A 93 8.87 -3.91 -1.21
CA VAL A 93 10.20 -3.84 -1.81
C VAL A 93 10.91 -2.61 -1.24
N GLY A 94 11.96 -2.80 -0.44
CA GLY A 94 12.67 -1.70 0.21
C GLY A 94 11.94 -1.20 1.46
N GLN A 95 10.87 -0.41 1.31
CA GLN A 95 10.16 0.10 2.47
C GLN A 95 8.65 0.27 2.28
N ALA A 96 7.92 0.06 3.36
CA ALA A 96 6.53 0.47 3.52
C ALA A 96 6.40 1.24 4.84
N CYS A 97 6.32 2.56 4.78
CA CYS A 97 6.27 3.41 5.96
C CYS A 97 4.95 4.21 6.01
N SER A 98 4.43 4.46 7.23
CA SER A 98 3.25 5.31 7.43
C SER A 98 2.06 4.85 6.56
N MET A 99 1.48 5.71 5.72
CA MET A 99 0.41 5.30 4.79
C MET A 99 0.85 4.16 3.85
N GLY A 100 2.12 4.07 3.46
CA GLY A 100 2.65 2.93 2.69
C GLY A 100 2.58 1.62 3.47
N SER A 101 2.86 1.65 4.78
CA SER A 101 2.70 0.49 5.67
C SER A 101 1.23 0.07 5.80
N LEU A 102 0.32 1.04 5.95
CA LEU A 102 -1.12 0.76 6.03
C LEU A 102 -1.61 0.07 4.75
N LEU A 103 -1.24 0.56 3.57
CA LEU A 103 -1.64 -0.04 2.30
C LEU A 103 -1.04 -1.45 2.11
N ALA A 104 0.23 -1.65 2.50
CA ALA A 104 0.84 -2.98 2.46
C ALA A 104 0.11 -3.98 3.36
N THR A 105 -0.27 -3.54 4.56
CA THR A 105 -1.00 -4.33 5.55
C THR A 105 -2.45 -4.60 5.14
N ALA A 106 -3.03 -3.73 4.31
CA ALA A 106 -4.42 -3.79 3.84
C ALA A 106 -4.65 -4.77 2.68
N GLY A 107 -3.61 -5.43 2.18
CA GLY A 107 -3.74 -6.52 1.20
C GLY A 107 -4.60 -7.67 1.72
N THR A 108 -5.03 -8.53 0.80
CA THR A 108 -5.80 -9.73 1.14
C THR A 108 -5.00 -10.63 2.09
N LYS A 109 -5.63 -11.07 3.18
CA LYS A 109 -4.98 -11.91 4.17
C LYS A 109 -4.44 -13.20 3.53
N GLY A 110 -3.19 -13.55 3.84
CA GLY A 110 -2.44 -14.64 3.23
C GLY A 110 -1.66 -14.22 1.98
N LYS A 111 -1.92 -13.01 1.44
CA LYS A 111 -1.29 -12.49 0.20
C LYS A 111 -0.48 -11.20 0.44
N ARG A 112 0.02 -10.99 1.67
CA ARG A 112 0.81 -9.82 2.06
C ARG A 112 2.26 -10.24 2.26
N PHE A 113 3.12 -9.87 1.33
CA PHE A 113 4.50 -10.35 1.29
C PHE A 113 5.52 -9.24 1.52
N MET A 114 6.70 -9.65 1.96
CA MET A 114 7.87 -8.78 2.07
C MET A 114 9.10 -9.46 1.46
N LEU A 115 9.94 -8.66 0.81
CA LEU A 115 11.28 -9.12 0.43
C LEU A 115 12.22 -9.10 1.65
N PRO A 116 13.31 -9.91 1.66
CA PRO A 116 14.14 -10.15 2.86
C PRO A 116 14.79 -8.92 3.48
N HIS A 117 14.97 -7.85 2.72
CA HIS A 117 15.60 -6.60 3.17
C HIS A 117 14.62 -5.42 3.22
N GLY A 118 13.32 -5.69 3.09
CA GLY A 118 12.28 -4.69 3.27
C GLY A 118 12.14 -4.27 4.73
N ARG A 119 11.45 -3.15 4.96
CA ARG A 119 11.07 -2.71 6.31
C ARG A 119 9.67 -2.15 6.34
N HIS A 120 8.98 -2.33 7.45
CA HIS A 120 7.79 -1.56 7.79
C HIS A 120 8.12 -0.46 8.80
N MET A 121 7.34 0.62 8.76
CA MET A 121 7.30 1.60 9.83
C MET A 121 5.87 2.07 10.05
N ILE A 122 5.40 1.97 11.30
CA ILE A 122 4.10 2.46 11.74
C ILE A 122 4.29 3.63 12.69
N HIS A 123 3.41 4.61 12.62
CA HIS A 123 3.32 5.75 13.52
C HIS A 123 1.94 6.42 13.44
N GLN A 124 1.64 7.30 14.39
CA GLN A 124 0.46 8.14 14.33
C GLN A 124 0.54 9.17 13.19
N PRO A 125 -0.59 9.71 12.70
CA PRO A 125 -0.57 10.72 11.65
C PRO A 125 0.13 12.00 12.14
N LEU A 126 0.85 12.62 11.22
CA LEU A 126 1.47 13.94 11.41
C LEU A 126 0.56 15.01 10.85
N GLY A 127 0.46 16.11 11.53
CA GLY A 127 -0.30 17.27 11.06
C GLY A 127 0.07 18.52 11.82
N GLY A 128 -0.40 19.65 11.30
CA GLY A 128 -0.26 20.96 11.93
C GLY A 128 -1.43 21.86 11.56
N ALA A 129 -1.70 22.85 12.38
CA ALA A 129 -2.76 23.81 12.13
C ALA A 129 -2.24 25.24 12.35
N ARG A 130 -2.76 26.18 11.54
CA ARG A 130 -2.46 27.60 11.65
C ARG A 130 -3.71 28.38 11.30
N GLY A 131 -4.01 29.41 12.10
CA GLY A 131 -5.19 30.25 11.90
C GLY A 131 -5.74 30.78 13.22
N GLN A 132 -7.02 31.09 13.24
CA GLN A 132 -7.72 31.47 14.47
C GLN A 132 -7.87 30.28 15.41
N ALA A 133 -8.06 30.52 16.69
CA ALA A 133 -8.13 29.44 17.69
C ALA A 133 -9.17 28.36 17.35
N THR A 134 -10.34 28.76 16.87
CA THR A 134 -11.39 27.81 16.43
C THR A 134 -10.94 26.98 15.25
N ASP A 135 -10.25 27.54 14.25
CA ASP A 135 -9.74 26.81 13.09
C ASP A 135 -8.67 25.78 13.51
N VAL A 136 -7.78 26.20 14.43
CA VAL A 136 -6.77 25.28 14.99
C VAL A 136 -7.43 24.12 15.73
N GLN A 137 -8.48 24.39 16.50
CA GLN A 137 -9.23 23.34 17.21
C GLN A 137 -9.90 22.35 16.24
N ILE A 138 -10.51 22.86 15.16
CA ILE A 138 -11.14 22.00 14.13
C ILE A 138 -10.09 21.06 13.51
N GLN A 139 -8.93 21.60 13.12
CA GLN A 139 -7.86 20.79 12.52
C GLN A 139 -7.26 19.77 13.51
N ALA A 140 -7.11 20.16 14.77
CA ALA A 140 -6.64 19.25 15.81
C ALA A 140 -7.62 18.08 16.04
N ASN A 141 -8.92 18.37 16.09
CA ASN A 141 -9.94 17.33 16.23
C ASN A 141 -9.95 16.37 15.03
N GLU A 142 -9.77 16.87 13.80
CA GLU A 142 -9.70 16.03 12.61
C GLU A 142 -8.44 15.14 12.62
N LEU A 143 -7.31 15.67 13.08
CA LEU A 143 -6.09 14.87 13.23
C LEU A 143 -6.25 13.73 14.25
N LEU A 144 -6.91 14.03 15.38
CA LEU A 144 -7.24 13.01 16.39
C LEU A 144 -8.21 11.96 15.86
N ARG A 145 -9.21 12.36 15.06
CA ARG A 145 -10.12 11.44 14.39
C ARG A 145 -9.35 10.48 13.46
N TRP A 146 -8.41 11.00 12.66
CA TRP A 146 -7.56 10.17 11.81
C TRP A 146 -6.66 9.24 12.61
N LYS A 147 -6.09 9.71 13.73
CA LYS A 147 -5.30 8.84 14.63
C LYS A 147 -6.10 7.61 15.06
N ASP A 148 -7.34 7.81 15.50
CA ASP A 148 -8.21 6.72 15.94
C ASP A 148 -8.60 5.79 14.76
N GLU A 149 -8.93 6.35 13.61
CA GLU A 149 -9.39 5.59 12.44
C GLU A 149 -8.26 4.72 11.86
N LEU A 150 -7.07 5.27 11.68
CA LEU A 150 -5.90 4.52 11.20
C LEU A 150 -5.52 3.39 12.17
N THR A 151 -5.63 3.63 13.48
CA THR A 151 -5.35 2.61 14.49
C THR A 151 -6.34 1.44 14.40
N LYS A 152 -7.63 1.71 14.18
CA LYS A 152 -8.66 0.66 13.97
C LYS A 152 -8.42 -0.12 12.68
N ILE A 153 -7.95 0.53 11.62
CA ILE A 153 -7.58 -0.15 10.38
C ILE A 153 -6.43 -1.13 10.63
N TYR A 154 -5.38 -0.71 11.36
CA TYR A 154 -4.32 -1.63 11.74
C TYR A 154 -4.82 -2.77 12.63
N GLU A 155 -5.70 -2.51 13.60
CA GLU A 155 -6.33 -3.55 14.43
C GLU A 155 -7.03 -4.60 13.56
N LYS A 156 -7.87 -4.14 12.62
CA LYS A 156 -8.60 -5.00 11.68
C LYS A 156 -7.68 -5.93 10.88
N HIS A 157 -6.57 -5.41 10.38
CA HIS A 157 -5.71 -6.17 9.46
C HIS A 157 -4.60 -6.97 10.16
N THR A 158 -4.13 -6.51 11.31
CA THR A 158 -3.04 -7.17 12.06
C THR A 158 -3.55 -8.14 13.13
N GLY A 159 -4.74 -7.87 13.67
CA GLY A 159 -5.26 -8.57 14.85
C GLY A 159 -4.58 -8.15 16.17
N GLN A 160 -3.73 -7.11 16.16
CA GLN A 160 -3.13 -6.59 17.39
C GLN A 160 -4.15 -5.82 18.22
N PRO A 161 -4.10 -5.90 19.57
CA PRO A 161 -4.98 -5.13 20.44
C PRO A 161 -4.84 -3.61 20.22
N LEU A 162 -5.97 -2.89 20.26
CA LEU A 162 -6.03 -1.45 20.00
C LEU A 162 -5.08 -0.64 20.90
N ASP A 163 -5.02 -0.97 22.19
CA ASP A 163 -4.15 -0.26 23.14
C ASP A 163 -2.67 -0.47 22.82
N LYS A 164 -2.29 -1.69 22.42
CA LYS A 164 -0.93 -1.97 21.97
C LYS A 164 -0.57 -1.19 20.70
N LEU A 165 -1.51 -1.07 19.77
CA LEU A 165 -1.33 -0.28 18.54
C LEU A 165 -1.16 1.21 18.85
N LYS A 166 -1.95 1.76 19.78
CA LYS A 166 -1.82 3.15 20.23
C LYS A 166 -0.43 3.44 20.79
N ASP A 167 0.08 2.55 21.63
CA ASP A 167 1.41 2.68 22.23
C ASP A 167 2.51 2.54 21.17
N ASP A 168 2.41 1.53 20.32
CA ASP A 168 3.40 1.23 19.28
C ASP A 168 3.46 2.31 18.18
N MET A 169 2.34 2.97 17.88
CA MET A 169 2.23 4.04 16.88
C MET A 169 2.49 5.44 17.45
N GLU A 170 2.75 5.59 18.76
CA GLU A 170 3.00 6.90 19.35
C GLU A 170 4.24 7.58 18.77
N ARG A 171 5.25 6.81 18.37
CA ARG A 171 6.46 7.23 17.67
C ARG A 171 6.79 6.25 16.54
N ASP A 172 7.74 6.61 15.68
CA ASP A 172 8.19 5.76 14.59
C ASP A 172 8.64 4.39 15.12
N LYS A 173 7.91 3.35 14.74
CA LYS A 173 8.24 1.97 15.04
C LYS A 173 8.65 1.25 13.78
N PHE A 174 9.94 1.11 13.59
CA PHE A 174 10.51 0.34 12.48
C PHE A 174 10.51 -1.15 12.80
N MET A 175 10.20 -1.97 11.80
CA MET A 175 10.18 -3.42 11.90
C MET A 175 10.87 -4.05 10.69
N THR A 176 11.75 -5.01 10.96
CA THR A 176 12.33 -5.93 9.99
C THR A 176 11.23 -6.84 9.42
N PRO A 177 11.46 -7.56 8.29
CA PRO A 177 10.48 -8.48 7.74
C PRO A 177 10.00 -9.53 8.74
N THR A 178 10.90 -10.11 9.53
CA THR A 178 10.55 -11.08 10.56
C THR A 178 9.66 -10.50 11.65
N GLU A 179 9.97 -9.29 12.11
CA GLU A 179 9.14 -8.59 13.10
C GLU A 179 7.78 -8.18 12.51
N ALA A 180 7.74 -7.74 11.25
CA ALA A 180 6.51 -7.35 10.59
C ALA A 180 5.55 -8.54 10.39
N VAL A 181 6.07 -9.70 10.02
CA VAL A 181 5.27 -10.95 9.94
C VAL A 181 4.77 -11.36 11.32
N ALA A 182 5.64 -11.38 12.34
CA ALA A 182 5.23 -11.70 13.70
C ALA A 182 4.20 -10.70 14.28
N TYR A 183 4.25 -9.45 13.83
CA TYR A 183 3.31 -8.40 14.22
C TYR A 183 1.95 -8.50 13.49
N GLY A 184 1.90 -9.17 12.34
CA GLY A 184 0.72 -9.29 11.50
C GLY A 184 0.58 -8.22 10.41
N LEU A 185 1.64 -7.43 10.17
CA LEU A 185 1.68 -6.44 9.08
C LEU A 185 1.87 -7.09 7.71
N ALA A 186 2.48 -8.26 7.67
CA ALA A 186 2.65 -9.10 6.49
C ALA A 186 2.38 -10.56 6.86
N ASP A 187 2.20 -11.42 5.85
CA ASP A 187 1.92 -12.84 6.06
C ASP A 187 3.17 -13.71 5.86
N LYS A 188 4.07 -13.34 4.93
CA LYS A 188 5.23 -14.15 4.58
C LYS A 188 6.40 -13.30 4.06
N ILE A 189 7.62 -13.78 4.29
CA ILE A 189 8.84 -13.28 3.63
C ILE A 189 9.10 -14.17 2.41
N VAL A 190 9.26 -13.57 1.22
CA VAL A 190 9.50 -14.29 -0.02
C VAL A 190 10.88 -13.93 -0.57
N THR A 191 11.66 -14.94 -0.99
CA THR A 191 13.01 -14.78 -1.52
C THR A 191 13.07 -14.96 -3.03
N SER A 192 12.09 -15.64 -3.61
CA SER A 192 11.97 -15.86 -5.05
C SER A 192 10.51 -15.90 -5.49
N ARG A 193 10.24 -15.66 -6.78
CA ARG A 193 8.88 -15.77 -7.35
C ARG A 193 8.37 -17.22 -7.42
N GLU A 194 9.24 -18.23 -7.33
CA GLU A 194 8.87 -19.64 -7.38
C GLU A 194 8.26 -20.12 -6.04
N GLU A 195 8.51 -19.40 -4.95
CA GLU A 195 7.96 -19.75 -3.64
C GLU A 195 6.47 -19.42 -3.51
N ASP A 196 5.95 -18.48 -4.34
CA ASP A 196 4.53 -18.08 -4.33
C ASP A 196 3.60 -19.14 -4.95
N ASN A 197 4.14 -20.05 -5.80
CA ASN A 197 3.35 -21.01 -6.57
C ASN A 197 3.34 -22.45 -5.99
N LYS A 198 3.89 -22.68 -4.81
CA LYS A 198 4.03 -24.05 -4.25
C LYS A 198 2.96 -24.44 -3.23
N GLU A 199 1.97 -23.61 -2.99
CA GLU A 199 0.90 -23.87 -2.00
C GLU A 199 -0.51 -23.86 -2.63
N GLU A 200 -0.64 -24.21 -3.94
CA GLU A 200 -1.93 -24.59 -4.56
C GLU A 200 -2.10 -26.11 -4.68
#